data_c4f3d5c8cbbbf46d5a0a418c09b773c3
#
_entry.id   c4f3d5c8cbbbf46d5a0a418c09b773c3
#
_cell.length_a   1.000
_cell.length_b   1.000
_cell.length_c   1.000
_cell.angle_alpha   90.00
_cell.angle_beta   90.00
_cell.angle_gamma   90.00
#
_symmetry.space_group_name_H-M   'P 1'
#
loop_
_entity.id
_entity.type
_entity.pdbx_description
1 polymer ?
#
loop_
_entity_poly.entity_id
_entity_poly.type
_entity_poly.pdbx_seq_one_letter_code
_entity_poly.pdbx_strand_id
1 'polypeptide(L)'
;WMKGIPLFTLTAVCIGFAEGRAVIKAETAENHKIADGVYIGNVYVGGMTEEEAVDAISAYAQSVDDAVLTLNANGKSVEVSAQELGITFQNTNAVQEALAVGRNGNLIKRYKDKKDLEHGSKVFELPLGLNETAAREVLTAKAEKLNNEAVDNGLIRENGQFQFIEGSSGVEVNVEKSLMTIEDYLKNNWDGTDASIDLVAEVVEPEGTKEELAKVKDLLGSYTTNYSTSSAGRCANISVAAGKINGTVLYPGEEFSVGQTIGPLTAAGGYELAGAYENGQTVQSYGGGVCQVSTTLYNAVLKAELEVTQRSNHSMIVTYVKPSMDAAIAGDYKDLKFVNNLDAPIYIEGYTVGKDIYFNIYGQETRPSNRKVTYESEVVSEEDPGTQFVATGDAIGSISTTQGKHMGYVARLWKIVTVDGVEQSRDAINKSTYKSSPKIVNVGTASADPNAVAAVNAALATGDEATIYATVAQYSGAGQTPSEAPAEAPADSSAEAAAILGTVDESQITGNTTTEGQ
;
A
#
# COMPACT_ATOMS: atom_id res chain seq x y z
N TRP A 1 15.13 2.09 -0.38
CA TRP A 1 16.03 2.34 0.74
C TRP A 1 15.79 1.27 1.79
N MET A 2 16.64 0.25 1.73
CA MET A 2 16.72 -0.78 2.75
C MET A 2 17.05 -0.09 4.08
N LYS A 3 16.09 -0.03 5.01
CA LYS A 3 16.38 0.24 6.42
C LYS A 3 16.73 -1.10 7.04
N GLY A 4 17.99 -1.22 7.47
CA GLY A 4 18.51 -2.39 8.15
C GLY A 4 17.69 -2.70 9.40
N ILE A 5 17.30 -3.95 9.49
CA ILE A 5 16.84 -4.57 10.72
C ILE A 5 18.01 -4.44 11.73
N PRO A 6 17.80 -3.90 12.92
CA PRO A 6 18.85 -3.91 13.92
C PRO A 6 19.13 -5.38 14.27
N LEU A 7 20.36 -5.79 14.01
CA LEU A 7 20.94 -7.02 14.50
C LEU A 7 20.92 -6.94 16.03
N PHE A 8 19.85 -7.43 16.65
CA PHE A 8 19.89 -7.70 18.09
C PHE A 8 20.85 -8.86 18.28
N THR A 9 22.07 -8.52 18.67
CA THR A 9 23.06 -9.47 19.16
C THR A 9 22.47 -10.19 20.36
N LEU A 10 22.01 -11.42 20.11
CA LEU A 10 21.58 -12.36 21.15
C LEU A 10 22.83 -12.91 21.82
N THR A 11 23.35 -12.18 22.79
CA THR A 11 24.38 -12.61 23.72
C THR A 11 23.75 -12.67 25.12
N ALA A 12 22.78 -13.54 25.34
CA ALA A 12 22.08 -13.53 26.62
C ALA A 12 21.78 -14.89 27.24
N VAL A 13 22.06 -16.02 26.59
CA VAL A 13 21.74 -17.32 27.20
C VAL A 13 22.93 -17.98 27.92
N CYS A 14 24.17 -17.63 27.59
CA CYS A 14 25.35 -18.14 28.32
C CYS A 14 25.63 -17.42 29.66
N ILE A 15 24.93 -16.32 29.99
CA ILE A 15 25.27 -15.48 31.16
C ILE A 15 24.62 -16.02 32.46
N GLY A 16 23.57 -16.83 32.39
CA GLY A 16 22.91 -17.36 33.59
C GLY A 16 23.77 -18.31 34.43
N PHE A 17 24.77 -18.96 33.84
CA PHE A 17 25.67 -19.86 34.57
C PHE A 17 26.93 -19.18 35.13
N ALA A 18 27.28 -17.98 34.66
CA ALA A 18 28.52 -17.30 35.03
C ALA A 18 28.39 -16.27 36.15
N GLU A 19 27.20 -15.73 36.43
CA GLU A 19 27.03 -14.66 37.45
C GLU A 19 26.86 -15.14 38.89
N GLY A 20 26.87 -16.46 39.14
CA GLY A 20 26.93 -17.03 40.50
C GLY A 20 28.29 -16.92 41.20
N ARG A 21 29.29 -16.24 40.64
CA ARG A 21 30.62 -16.05 41.22
C ARG A 21 30.64 -14.88 42.21
N ALA A 22 29.94 -15.00 43.32
CA ALA A 22 30.17 -14.16 44.49
C ALA A 22 30.69 -15.00 45.64
N VAL A 23 32.02 -14.96 45.80
CA VAL A 23 32.80 -15.13 47.03
C VAL A 23 32.60 -16.45 47.80
N ILE A 24 33.38 -17.51 47.46
CA ILE A 24 33.81 -18.49 48.44
C ILE A 24 35.34 -18.50 48.44
N LYS A 25 35.93 -18.26 49.66
CA LYS A 25 37.36 -18.31 49.92
C LYS A 25 37.92 -19.67 49.53
N ALA A 26 39.15 -19.66 48.97
CA ALA A 26 39.95 -20.81 48.62
C ALA A 26 40.05 -21.81 49.79
N GLU A 27 39.37 -22.91 49.68
CA GLU A 27 39.67 -24.17 50.37
C GLU A 27 40.04 -25.19 49.31
N THR A 28 41.11 -25.93 49.56
CA THR A 28 41.86 -26.78 48.64
C THR A 28 41.01 -27.61 47.68
N ALA A 29 41.41 -27.60 46.39
CA ALA A 29 40.71 -28.11 45.19
C ALA A 29 40.32 -29.63 45.18
N GLU A 30 40.65 -30.37 46.21
CA GLU A 30 40.41 -31.81 46.25
C GLU A 30 39.06 -32.27 46.83
N ASN A 31 38.24 -31.33 47.34
CA ASN A 31 37.00 -31.66 48.07
C ASN A 31 35.67 -31.18 47.46
N HIS A 32 35.67 -30.73 46.21
CA HIS A 32 34.47 -30.12 45.65
C HIS A 32 33.94 -30.85 44.39
N LYS A 33 33.98 -32.17 44.42
CA LYS A 33 33.40 -32.98 43.33
C LYS A 33 31.98 -33.40 43.65
N ILE A 34 31.09 -33.37 42.65
CA ILE A 34 29.72 -33.88 42.77
C ILE A 34 29.79 -35.40 43.16
N ALA A 35 28.88 -35.84 43.99
CA ALA A 35 28.80 -37.25 44.40
C ALA A 35 28.52 -38.16 43.19
N ASP A 36 29.13 -39.34 43.17
CA ASP A 36 28.87 -40.35 42.16
C ASP A 36 27.37 -40.69 42.11
N GLY A 37 26.82 -41.06 40.95
CA GLY A 37 25.42 -41.41 40.75
C GLY A 37 24.48 -40.20 40.57
N VAL A 38 25.02 -38.95 40.45
CA VAL A 38 24.21 -37.76 40.22
C VAL A 38 24.16 -37.42 38.73
N TYR A 39 22.97 -37.07 38.28
CA TYR A 39 22.65 -36.61 36.92
C TYR A 39 21.95 -35.23 36.98
N ILE A 40 22.16 -34.44 35.96
CA ILE A 40 21.36 -33.23 35.67
C ILE A 40 20.73 -33.44 34.29
N GLY A 41 19.41 -33.54 34.24
CA GLY A 41 18.73 -34.07 33.05
C GLY A 41 19.29 -35.43 32.65
N ASN A 42 19.76 -35.57 31.42
CA ASN A 42 20.37 -36.77 30.88
C ASN A 42 21.91 -36.77 31.04
N VAL A 43 22.49 -35.72 31.59
CA VAL A 43 23.97 -35.58 31.71
C VAL A 43 24.45 -36.15 33.04
N TYR A 44 25.36 -37.16 32.99
CA TYR A 44 26.04 -37.66 34.18
C TYR A 44 27.07 -36.66 34.65
N VAL A 45 26.94 -36.16 35.88
CA VAL A 45 27.85 -35.18 36.47
C VAL A 45 28.58 -35.71 37.70
N GLY A 46 28.38 -36.99 38.08
CA GLY A 46 29.04 -37.61 39.21
C GLY A 46 30.56 -37.64 39.04
N GLY A 47 31.30 -37.28 40.11
CA GLY A 47 32.76 -37.18 40.11
C GLY A 47 33.32 -35.92 39.45
N MET A 48 32.48 -35.05 38.86
CA MET A 48 32.91 -33.77 38.26
C MET A 48 33.11 -32.68 39.32
N THR A 49 34.01 -31.76 39.05
CA THR A 49 34.08 -30.46 39.72
C THR A 49 32.93 -29.57 39.28
N GLU A 50 32.70 -28.45 39.92
CA GLU A 50 31.72 -27.45 39.51
C GLU A 50 31.95 -26.99 38.07
N GLU A 51 33.21 -26.65 37.75
CA GLU A 51 33.59 -26.18 36.41
C GLU A 51 33.34 -27.22 35.32
N GLU A 52 33.79 -28.49 35.56
CA GLU A 52 33.54 -29.61 34.64
C GLU A 52 32.03 -29.89 34.43
N ALA A 53 31.21 -29.76 35.50
CA ALA A 53 29.78 -29.94 35.40
C ALA A 53 29.09 -28.80 34.65
N VAL A 54 29.53 -27.53 34.89
CA VAL A 54 29.05 -26.36 34.13
C VAL A 54 29.40 -26.54 32.64
N ASP A 55 30.63 -26.96 32.32
CA ASP A 55 31.04 -27.17 30.93
C ASP A 55 30.21 -28.28 30.26
N ALA A 56 29.98 -29.39 30.97
CA ALA A 56 29.19 -30.52 30.46
C ALA A 56 27.70 -30.12 30.21
N ILE A 57 27.11 -29.38 31.14
CA ILE A 57 25.74 -28.86 30.98
C ILE A 57 25.67 -27.81 29.89
N SER A 58 26.67 -26.93 29.77
CA SER A 58 26.74 -25.93 28.71
C SER A 58 26.86 -26.58 27.33
N ALA A 59 27.66 -27.62 27.20
CA ALA A 59 27.78 -28.39 25.95
C ALA A 59 26.47 -29.11 25.59
N TYR A 60 25.76 -29.64 26.58
CA TYR A 60 24.42 -30.20 26.37
C TYR A 60 23.41 -29.12 25.98
N ALA A 61 23.41 -27.98 26.67
CA ALA A 61 22.54 -26.86 26.33
C ALA A 61 22.78 -26.38 24.88
N GLN A 62 24.05 -26.27 24.46
CA GLN A 62 24.37 -25.90 23.08
C GLN A 62 23.87 -26.93 22.08
N SER A 63 23.95 -28.22 22.39
CA SER A 63 23.41 -29.24 21.48
C SER A 63 21.88 -29.18 21.35
N VAL A 64 21.19 -28.79 22.41
CA VAL A 64 19.73 -28.56 22.40
C VAL A 64 19.39 -27.28 21.61
N ASP A 65 20.15 -26.21 21.80
CA ASP A 65 19.96 -24.93 21.08
C ASP A 65 20.15 -25.11 19.56
N ASP A 66 21.11 -25.95 19.17
CA ASP A 66 21.45 -26.25 17.77
C ASP A 66 20.49 -27.27 17.12
N ALA A 67 19.64 -27.95 17.90
CA ALA A 67 18.69 -28.92 17.36
C ALA A 67 17.73 -28.28 16.37
N VAL A 68 17.51 -28.96 15.25
CA VAL A 68 16.65 -28.52 14.16
C VAL A 68 15.24 -29.07 14.35
N LEU A 69 14.27 -28.15 14.45
CA LEU A 69 12.86 -28.48 14.49
C LEU A 69 12.23 -28.22 13.12
N THR A 70 11.74 -29.28 12.48
CA THR A 70 10.98 -29.19 11.23
C THR A 70 9.52 -28.96 11.54
N LEU A 71 9.02 -27.78 11.22
CA LEU A 71 7.62 -27.38 11.42
C LEU A 71 6.84 -27.66 10.13
N ASN A 72 5.80 -28.47 10.22
CA ASN A 72 5.00 -28.88 9.06
C ASN A 72 3.60 -28.28 9.13
N ALA A 73 3.11 -27.82 8.01
CA ALA A 73 1.71 -27.47 7.80
C ALA A 73 1.37 -27.53 6.31
N ASN A 74 0.18 -27.97 5.97
CA ASN A 74 -0.36 -27.91 4.60
C ASN A 74 0.54 -28.56 3.53
N GLY A 75 1.22 -29.66 3.88
CA GLY A 75 2.15 -30.35 2.98
C GLY A 75 3.46 -29.60 2.71
N LYS A 76 3.71 -28.49 3.40
CA LYS A 76 4.95 -27.72 3.38
C LYS A 76 5.69 -27.87 4.69
N SER A 77 6.98 -27.59 4.69
CA SER A 77 7.83 -27.67 5.87
C SER A 77 8.78 -26.47 5.91
N VAL A 78 9.10 -26.02 7.12
CA VAL A 78 10.13 -25.02 7.39
C VAL A 78 10.97 -25.47 8.56
N GLU A 79 12.25 -25.17 8.53
CA GLU A 79 13.20 -25.49 9.61
C GLU A 79 13.40 -24.26 10.50
N VAL A 80 13.59 -24.53 11.78
CA VAL A 80 13.91 -23.55 12.82
C VAL A 80 14.78 -24.22 13.87
N SER A 81 15.82 -23.54 14.38
CA SER A 81 16.56 -24.08 15.53
C SER A 81 15.76 -23.94 16.81
N ALA A 82 16.06 -24.79 17.79
CA ALA A 82 15.44 -24.68 19.11
C ALA A 82 15.73 -23.32 19.76
N GLN A 83 16.92 -22.77 19.56
CA GLN A 83 17.31 -21.44 20.02
C GLN A 83 16.44 -20.34 19.32
N GLU A 84 16.30 -20.42 17.98
CA GLU A 84 15.48 -19.47 17.21
C GLU A 84 14.01 -19.49 17.70
N LEU A 85 13.49 -20.67 18.00
CA LEU A 85 12.14 -20.84 18.52
C LEU A 85 11.97 -20.32 19.97
N GLY A 86 13.06 -20.02 20.65
CA GLY A 86 13.03 -19.49 22.02
C GLY A 86 12.90 -20.58 23.09
N ILE A 87 13.38 -21.77 22.82
CA ILE A 87 13.45 -22.86 23.83
C ILE A 87 14.56 -22.53 24.82
N THR A 88 14.27 -22.67 26.10
CA THR A 88 15.19 -22.31 27.20
C THR A 88 15.11 -23.32 28.33
N PHE A 89 16.19 -23.42 29.11
CA PHE A 89 16.18 -24.23 30.33
C PHE A 89 15.66 -23.42 31.51
N GLN A 90 14.76 -24.01 32.31
CA GLN A 90 14.13 -23.31 33.44
C GLN A 90 14.92 -23.43 34.76
N ASN A 91 15.75 -24.48 34.94
CA ASN A 91 16.53 -24.70 36.16
C ASN A 91 18.00 -24.28 35.95
N THR A 92 18.34 -23.02 36.29
CA THR A 92 19.71 -22.50 36.23
C THR A 92 20.58 -22.87 37.44
N ASN A 93 20.01 -23.48 38.51
CA ASN A 93 20.70 -23.81 39.75
C ASN A 93 21.05 -25.32 39.85
N ALA A 94 20.77 -26.12 38.85
CA ALA A 94 20.89 -27.57 38.88
C ALA A 94 22.31 -28.05 39.28
N VAL A 95 23.37 -27.36 38.82
CA VAL A 95 24.77 -27.67 39.20
C VAL A 95 25.02 -27.45 40.68
N GLN A 96 24.50 -26.33 41.24
CA GLN A 96 24.63 -26.00 42.67
C GLN A 96 23.85 -27.00 43.53
N GLU A 97 22.67 -27.43 43.08
CA GLU A 97 21.87 -28.47 43.75
C GLU A 97 22.58 -29.81 43.71
N ALA A 98 23.19 -30.19 42.59
CA ALA A 98 23.98 -31.39 42.46
C ALA A 98 25.21 -31.42 43.40
N LEU A 99 25.94 -30.28 43.49
CA LEU A 99 27.06 -30.11 44.41
C LEU A 99 26.65 -30.20 45.89
N ALA A 100 25.45 -29.85 46.22
CA ALA A 100 24.91 -29.85 47.57
C ALA A 100 24.56 -31.27 48.10
N VAL A 101 24.49 -32.26 47.23
CA VAL A 101 24.10 -33.66 47.58
C VAL A 101 25.12 -34.25 48.52
N GLY A 102 24.64 -34.78 49.66
CA GLY A 102 25.49 -35.39 50.69
C GLY A 102 26.35 -34.40 51.48
N ARG A 103 26.20 -33.08 51.24
CA ARG A 103 26.94 -32.02 51.91
C ARG A 103 26.06 -31.09 52.73
N ASN A 104 24.88 -30.81 52.25
CA ASN A 104 23.95 -29.88 52.94
C ASN A 104 22.96 -30.62 53.85
N GLY A 105 22.64 -29.99 54.96
CA GLY A 105 21.71 -30.50 55.97
C GLY A 105 22.38 -31.15 57.16
N ASN A 106 21.61 -31.81 58.05
CA ASN A 106 22.10 -32.48 59.24
C ASN A 106 22.83 -33.79 58.88
N LEU A 107 23.57 -34.36 59.85
CA LEU A 107 24.34 -35.57 59.64
C LEU A 107 23.50 -36.75 59.11
N ILE A 108 22.24 -36.85 59.56
CA ILE A 108 21.32 -37.93 59.12
C ILE A 108 21.00 -37.79 57.63
N LYS A 109 20.69 -36.57 57.19
CA LYS A 109 20.40 -36.29 55.78
C LYS A 109 21.59 -36.56 54.88
N ARG A 110 22.79 -36.09 55.27
CA ARG A 110 24.05 -36.31 54.51
C ARG A 110 24.37 -37.82 54.42
N TYR A 111 24.18 -38.56 55.51
CA TYR A 111 24.39 -40.03 55.48
C TYR A 111 23.35 -40.72 54.59
N LYS A 112 22.10 -40.31 54.68
CA LYS A 112 21.02 -40.84 53.81
C LYS A 112 21.31 -40.56 52.35
N ASP A 113 21.57 -39.31 52.01
CA ASP A 113 21.92 -38.92 50.62
C ASP A 113 23.04 -39.80 50.01
N LYS A 114 24.11 -40.08 50.82
CA LYS A 114 25.20 -40.94 50.37
C LYS A 114 24.76 -42.41 50.24
N LYS A 115 23.99 -42.92 51.18
CA LYS A 115 23.49 -44.31 51.12
C LYS A 115 22.51 -44.53 49.99
N ASP A 116 21.64 -43.56 49.68
CA ASP A 116 20.73 -43.63 48.56
C ASP A 116 21.47 -43.72 47.21
N LEU A 117 22.61 -43.00 47.10
CA LEU A 117 23.48 -43.04 45.89
C LEU A 117 24.30 -44.34 45.76
N GLU A 118 24.56 -45.09 46.84
CA GLU A 118 25.24 -46.41 46.75
C GLU A 118 24.36 -47.46 46.03
N HIS A 119 23.03 -47.26 45.99
CA HIS A 119 22.07 -48.21 45.45
C HIS A 119 21.14 -47.62 44.39
N GLY A 120 21.38 -46.36 43.97
CA GLY A 120 20.54 -45.66 43.01
C GLY A 120 21.24 -44.46 42.41
N SER A 121 20.51 -43.70 41.62
CA SER A 121 20.94 -42.41 41.04
C SER A 121 20.03 -41.31 41.50
N LYS A 122 20.55 -40.08 41.54
CA LYS A 122 19.79 -38.87 41.77
C LYS A 122 19.79 -37.99 40.55
N VAL A 123 18.63 -37.73 40.01
CA VAL A 123 18.45 -36.91 38.81
C VAL A 123 17.89 -35.55 39.28
N PHE A 124 18.55 -34.49 38.86
CA PHE A 124 18.02 -33.14 38.94
C PHE A 124 17.35 -32.81 37.62
N GLU A 125 16.09 -32.46 37.67
CA GLU A 125 15.33 -32.10 36.50
C GLU A 125 15.94 -30.84 35.84
N LEU A 126 16.02 -30.85 34.51
CA LEU A 126 16.41 -29.71 33.69
C LEU A 126 15.25 -29.41 32.71
N PRO A 127 14.12 -28.90 33.23
CA PRO A 127 12.94 -28.71 32.41
C PRO A 127 13.18 -27.66 31.34
N LEU A 128 12.68 -27.96 30.16
CA LEU A 128 12.64 -27.03 29.04
C LEU A 128 11.43 -26.12 29.15
N GLY A 129 11.58 -24.89 28.77
CA GLY A 129 10.52 -23.89 28.66
C GLY A 129 10.54 -23.24 27.30
N LEU A 130 9.45 -22.63 26.93
CA LEU A 130 9.31 -21.88 25.71
C LEU A 130 9.14 -20.38 26.04
N ASN A 131 9.90 -19.53 25.40
CA ASN A 131 9.62 -18.10 25.39
C ASN A 131 8.48 -17.83 24.38
N GLU A 132 7.26 -17.77 24.87
CA GLU A 132 6.06 -17.61 24.05
C GLU A 132 6.13 -16.40 23.10
N THR A 133 6.71 -15.28 23.54
CA THR A 133 6.83 -14.08 22.69
C THR A 133 7.74 -14.32 21.51
N ALA A 134 8.94 -14.88 21.76
CA ALA A 134 9.89 -15.19 20.70
C ALA A 134 9.33 -16.26 19.75
N ALA A 135 8.74 -17.32 20.30
CA ALA A 135 8.13 -18.41 19.52
C ALA A 135 6.98 -17.88 18.64
N ARG A 136 6.15 -16.99 19.15
CA ARG A 136 5.07 -16.35 18.40
C ARG A 136 5.60 -15.54 17.22
N GLU A 137 6.62 -14.72 17.43
CA GLU A 137 7.25 -13.93 16.35
C GLU A 137 7.82 -14.83 15.26
N VAL A 138 8.54 -15.88 15.64
CA VAL A 138 9.12 -16.84 14.71
C VAL A 138 8.04 -17.60 13.96
N LEU A 139 7.03 -18.14 14.65
CA LEU A 139 5.93 -18.86 14.01
C LEU A 139 5.16 -17.97 13.04
N THR A 140 4.88 -16.71 13.40
CA THR A 140 4.22 -15.75 12.50
C THR A 140 5.03 -15.54 11.23
N ALA A 141 6.34 -15.33 11.34
CA ALA A 141 7.22 -15.16 10.18
C ALA A 141 7.36 -16.43 9.32
N LYS A 142 7.37 -17.61 9.96
CA LYS A 142 7.47 -18.89 9.23
C LYS A 142 6.12 -19.30 8.62
N ALA A 143 5.00 -18.92 9.24
CA ALA A 143 3.65 -19.18 8.75
C ALA A 143 3.42 -18.64 7.33
N GLU A 144 3.98 -17.48 6.99
CA GLU A 144 3.90 -16.92 5.62
C GLU A 144 4.35 -17.91 4.53
N LYS A 145 5.33 -18.79 4.84
CA LYS A 145 5.82 -19.80 3.90
C LYS A 145 4.97 -21.06 3.88
N LEU A 146 4.26 -21.34 4.95
CA LEU A 146 3.43 -22.53 5.12
C LEU A 146 2.00 -22.32 4.65
N ASN A 147 1.51 -21.07 4.71
CA ASN A 147 0.17 -20.70 4.31
C ASN A 147 -0.03 -20.85 2.78
N ASN A 148 -1.27 -21.09 2.41
CA ASN A 148 -1.81 -20.88 1.08
C ASN A 148 -2.94 -19.88 1.21
N GLU A 149 -2.85 -18.78 0.48
CA GLU A 149 -3.92 -17.77 0.47
C GLU A 149 -5.18 -18.34 -0.18
N ALA A 150 -6.34 -18.00 0.37
CA ALA A 150 -7.60 -18.22 -0.30
C ALA A 150 -7.68 -17.32 -1.54
N VAL A 151 -8.31 -17.81 -2.57
CA VAL A 151 -8.70 -17.00 -3.73
C VAL A 151 -10.21 -16.82 -3.66
N ASP A 152 -10.66 -15.59 -3.50
CA ASP A 152 -12.08 -15.30 -3.35
C ASP A 152 -12.87 -15.64 -4.61
N ASN A 153 -14.14 -15.97 -4.41
CA ASN A 153 -15.08 -16.13 -5.50
C ASN A 153 -15.22 -14.78 -6.22
N GLY A 154 -15.47 -14.82 -7.51
CA GLY A 154 -15.49 -13.62 -8.32
C GLY A 154 -16.59 -13.60 -9.36
N LEU A 155 -16.62 -12.51 -10.09
CA LEU A 155 -17.49 -12.33 -11.25
C LEU A 155 -16.66 -11.89 -12.45
N ILE A 156 -17.04 -12.37 -13.63
CA ILE A 156 -16.69 -11.72 -14.89
C ILE A 156 -17.97 -11.29 -15.59
N ARG A 157 -17.89 -10.21 -16.36
CA ARG A 157 -19.01 -9.73 -17.15
C ARG A 157 -18.68 -9.83 -18.64
N GLU A 158 -19.37 -10.74 -19.32
CA GLU A 158 -19.21 -10.97 -20.76
C GLU A 158 -20.56 -10.84 -21.47
N ASN A 159 -20.56 -10.16 -22.60
CA ASN A 159 -21.79 -9.93 -23.40
C ASN A 159 -22.98 -9.38 -22.59
N GLY A 160 -22.66 -8.55 -21.58
CA GLY A 160 -23.66 -7.93 -20.70
C GLY A 160 -24.19 -8.83 -19.58
N GLN A 161 -23.68 -10.05 -19.42
CA GLN A 161 -24.12 -11.01 -18.40
C GLN A 161 -22.98 -11.31 -17.43
N PHE A 162 -23.32 -11.47 -16.14
CA PHE A 162 -22.39 -11.90 -15.12
C PHE A 162 -22.25 -13.42 -15.09
N GLN A 163 -21.02 -13.89 -14.96
CA GLN A 163 -20.68 -15.29 -14.75
C GLN A 163 -19.92 -15.41 -13.43
N PHE A 164 -20.32 -16.37 -12.61
CA PHE A 164 -19.65 -16.69 -11.35
C PHE A 164 -18.33 -17.41 -11.63
N ILE A 165 -17.26 -16.97 -10.96
CA ILE A 165 -15.95 -17.62 -10.95
C ILE A 165 -15.74 -18.18 -9.57
N GLU A 166 -15.57 -19.50 -9.49
CA GLU A 166 -15.30 -20.19 -8.24
C GLU A 166 -13.85 -19.94 -7.84
N GLY A 167 -13.66 -19.49 -6.60
CA GLY A 167 -12.36 -19.31 -5.96
C GLY A 167 -11.77 -20.62 -5.46
N SER A 168 -10.83 -20.54 -4.57
CA SER A 168 -10.25 -21.72 -3.91
C SER A 168 -9.99 -21.43 -2.45
N SER A 169 -10.28 -22.41 -1.58
CA SER A 169 -9.98 -22.32 -0.17
C SER A 169 -8.48 -22.19 0.08
N GLY A 170 -8.13 -21.36 1.03
CA GLY A 170 -6.79 -21.23 1.57
C GLY A 170 -6.58 -22.14 2.77
N VAL A 171 -5.35 -22.16 3.28
CA VAL A 171 -5.00 -22.82 4.54
C VAL A 171 -4.01 -21.93 5.29
N GLU A 172 -4.33 -21.60 6.52
CA GLU A 172 -3.48 -20.76 7.37
C GLU A 172 -3.07 -21.49 8.65
N VAL A 173 -1.84 -21.25 9.07
CA VAL A 173 -1.33 -21.77 10.36
C VAL A 173 -1.97 -20.96 11.49
N ASN A 174 -2.66 -21.65 12.37
CA ASN A 174 -3.15 -21.06 13.63
C ASN A 174 -1.98 -20.99 14.62
N VAL A 175 -1.34 -19.83 14.73
CA VAL A 175 -0.15 -19.59 15.56
C VAL A 175 -0.42 -19.94 17.02
N GLU A 176 -1.58 -19.56 17.58
CA GLU A 176 -1.90 -19.80 18.99
C GLU A 176 -2.03 -21.29 19.30
N LYS A 177 -2.79 -22.02 18.49
CA LYS A 177 -2.94 -23.46 18.67
C LYS A 177 -1.64 -24.19 18.41
N SER A 178 -0.84 -23.71 17.46
CA SER A 178 0.48 -24.29 17.16
C SER A 178 1.47 -24.08 18.30
N LEU A 179 1.46 -22.92 18.98
CA LEU A 179 2.25 -22.69 20.19
C LEU A 179 1.90 -23.72 21.27
N MET A 180 0.62 -23.94 21.53
CA MET A 180 0.17 -24.94 22.51
C MET A 180 0.62 -26.35 22.14
N THR A 181 0.58 -26.70 20.85
CA THR A 181 1.06 -28.00 20.35
C THR A 181 2.57 -28.15 20.57
N ILE A 182 3.34 -27.10 20.28
CA ILE A 182 4.80 -27.10 20.49
C ILE A 182 5.12 -27.23 21.97
N GLU A 183 4.47 -26.47 22.85
CA GLU A 183 4.68 -26.59 24.30
C GLU A 183 4.38 -27.98 24.85
N ASP A 184 3.27 -28.57 24.41
CA ASP A 184 2.92 -29.93 24.81
C ASP A 184 3.95 -30.95 24.31
N TYR A 185 4.41 -30.80 23.05
CA TYR A 185 5.46 -31.66 22.49
C TYR A 185 6.78 -31.53 23.25
N LEU A 186 7.23 -30.31 23.55
CA LEU A 186 8.47 -30.06 24.31
C LEU A 186 8.41 -30.65 25.72
N LYS A 187 7.26 -30.60 26.36
CA LYS A 187 7.05 -31.13 27.72
C LYS A 187 7.05 -32.64 27.79
N ASN A 188 6.43 -33.29 26.80
CA ASN A 188 6.04 -34.68 26.94
C ASN A 188 6.80 -35.65 26.00
N ASN A 189 7.36 -35.15 24.89
CA ASN A 189 7.82 -36.02 23.81
C ASN A 189 9.21 -35.66 23.28
N TRP A 190 9.74 -34.47 23.56
CA TRP A 190 11.01 -34.05 22.99
C TRP A 190 12.21 -34.44 23.86
N ASP A 191 13.24 -34.99 23.26
CA ASP A 191 14.46 -35.43 23.91
C ASP A 191 15.66 -34.49 23.75
N GLY A 192 15.45 -33.32 23.11
CA GLY A 192 16.48 -32.30 22.86
C GLY A 192 17.26 -32.51 21.56
N THR A 193 16.79 -33.37 20.64
CA THR A 193 17.40 -33.64 19.34
C THR A 193 16.50 -33.14 18.21
N ASP A 194 16.98 -33.22 16.96
CA ASP A 194 16.20 -32.88 15.77
C ASP A 194 14.85 -33.58 15.78
N ALA A 195 13.81 -32.82 15.49
CA ALA A 195 12.44 -33.30 15.57
C ALA A 195 11.55 -32.69 14.47
N SER A 196 10.38 -33.30 14.29
CA SER A 196 9.35 -32.86 13.36
C SER A 196 8.05 -32.62 14.11
N ILE A 197 7.45 -31.45 13.94
CA ILE A 197 6.24 -31.03 14.63
C ILE A 197 5.21 -30.59 13.61
N ASP A 198 4.03 -31.19 13.66
CA ASP A 198 2.90 -30.77 12.83
C ASP A 198 2.18 -29.61 13.52
N LEU A 199 2.13 -28.48 12.83
CA LEU A 199 1.42 -27.28 13.28
C LEU A 199 -0.07 -27.41 13.00
N VAL A 200 -0.86 -26.67 13.77
CA VAL A 200 -2.31 -26.59 13.55
C VAL A 200 -2.60 -25.61 12.42
N ALA A 201 -3.20 -26.10 11.34
CA ALA A 201 -3.63 -25.29 10.21
C ALA A 201 -5.16 -25.31 10.09
N GLU A 202 -5.73 -24.19 9.68
CA GLU A 202 -7.17 -24.01 9.51
C GLU A 202 -7.47 -23.66 8.04
N VAL A 203 -8.59 -24.17 7.54
CA VAL A 203 -9.07 -23.83 6.19
C VAL A 203 -9.68 -22.45 6.23
N VAL A 204 -9.28 -21.59 5.29
CA VAL A 204 -9.87 -20.28 5.03
C VAL A 204 -10.72 -20.41 3.76
N GLU A 205 -12.02 -20.28 3.94
CA GLU A 205 -12.95 -20.37 2.81
C GLU A 205 -12.91 -19.07 1.98
N PRO A 206 -13.11 -19.13 0.65
CA PRO A 206 -13.22 -17.97 -0.22
C PRO A 206 -14.36 -17.05 0.22
N GLU A 207 -14.14 -15.74 0.17
CA GLU A 207 -15.22 -14.77 0.34
C GLU A 207 -16.19 -14.81 -0.85
N GLY A 208 -17.44 -14.42 -0.63
CA GLY A 208 -18.48 -14.27 -1.64
C GLY A 208 -19.10 -15.57 -2.09
N THR A 209 -20.21 -15.93 -1.48
CA THR A 209 -21.02 -17.05 -1.97
C THR A 209 -21.66 -16.72 -3.33
N LYS A 210 -22.04 -17.76 -4.07
CA LYS A 210 -22.76 -17.61 -5.34
C LYS A 210 -24.07 -16.80 -5.18
N GLU A 211 -24.73 -16.96 -4.05
CA GLU A 211 -25.97 -16.26 -3.69
C GLU A 211 -25.70 -14.75 -3.41
N GLU A 212 -24.59 -14.42 -2.80
CA GLU A 212 -24.19 -13.03 -2.55
C GLU A 212 -23.79 -12.36 -3.87
N LEU A 213 -22.95 -12.99 -4.66
CA LEU A 213 -22.49 -12.46 -5.94
C LEU A 213 -23.63 -12.35 -6.98
N ALA A 214 -24.67 -13.19 -6.89
CA ALA A 214 -25.86 -13.08 -7.73
C ALA A 214 -26.70 -11.80 -7.47
N LYS A 215 -26.45 -11.07 -6.37
CA LYS A 215 -27.07 -9.76 -6.10
C LYS A 215 -26.48 -8.65 -6.98
N VAL A 216 -25.28 -8.86 -7.55
CA VAL A 216 -24.61 -7.91 -8.44
C VAL A 216 -25.25 -7.99 -9.83
N LYS A 217 -26.26 -7.18 -10.09
CA LYS A 217 -27.04 -7.20 -11.34
C LYS A 217 -27.46 -5.81 -11.85
N ASP A 218 -27.59 -4.83 -10.95
CA ASP A 218 -28.12 -3.52 -11.27
C ASP A 218 -26.96 -2.52 -11.50
N LEU A 219 -27.10 -1.60 -12.47
CA LEU A 219 -26.14 -0.52 -12.69
C LEU A 219 -26.38 0.60 -11.65
N LEU A 220 -25.49 0.71 -10.67
CA LEU A 220 -25.58 1.71 -9.59
C LEU A 220 -25.03 3.06 -9.99
N GLY A 221 -23.95 3.08 -10.78
CA GLY A 221 -23.30 4.31 -11.23
C GLY A 221 -22.49 4.10 -12.49
N SER A 222 -22.50 5.08 -13.38
CA SER A 222 -21.74 5.04 -14.64
C SER A 222 -21.23 6.42 -14.99
N TYR A 223 -19.98 6.48 -15.48
CA TYR A 223 -19.39 7.71 -15.98
C TYR A 223 -18.43 7.44 -17.14
N THR A 224 -18.28 8.43 -18.01
CA THR A 224 -17.36 8.39 -19.14
C THR A 224 -16.65 9.72 -19.31
N THR A 225 -15.40 9.67 -19.79
CA THR A 225 -14.66 10.86 -20.23
C THR A 225 -13.95 10.58 -21.54
N ASN A 226 -13.82 11.63 -22.37
CA ASN A 226 -13.16 11.58 -23.67
C ASN A 226 -11.68 11.99 -23.56
N TYR A 227 -10.79 11.31 -24.31
CA TYR A 227 -9.38 11.60 -24.42
C TYR A 227 -8.89 11.66 -25.88
N SER A 228 -9.72 12.22 -26.76
CA SER A 228 -9.48 12.27 -28.22
C SER A 228 -8.17 12.95 -28.60
N THR A 229 -7.76 13.98 -27.85
CA THR A 229 -6.53 14.76 -28.07
C THR A 229 -5.25 14.08 -27.56
N SER A 230 -5.37 12.92 -26.92
CA SER A 230 -4.25 12.23 -26.27
C SER A 230 -3.29 11.56 -27.25
N SER A 231 -2.00 11.61 -26.93
CA SER A 231 -0.94 10.85 -27.64
C SER A 231 -1.14 9.34 -27.53
N ALA A 232 -0.48 8.57 -28.37
CA ALA A 232 -0.58 7.11 -28.37
C ALA A 232 -0.18 6.51 -27.01
N GLY A 233 0.94 6.94 -26.41
CA GLY A 233 1.38 6.45 -25.10
C GLY A 233 0.38 6.77 -23.98
N ARG A 234 -0.22 7.99 -24.03
CA ARG A 234 -1.28 8.31 -23.04
C ARG A 234 -2.52 7.44 -23.20
N CYS A 235 -2.90 7.11 -24.45
CA CYS A 235 -4.02 6.21 -24.70
C CYS A 235 -3.72 4.78 -24.20
N ALA A 236 -2.50 4.28 -24.42
CA ALA A 236 -2.06 2.98 -23.92
C ALA A 236 -2.15 2.94 -22.38
N ASN A 237 -1.64 3.97 -21.70
CA ASN A 237 -1.69 4.07 -20.24
C ASN A 237 -3.11 4.06 -19.69
N ILE A 238 -4.03 4.79 -20.31
CA ILE A 238 -5.45 4.82 -19.92
C ILE A 238 -6.06 3.42 -20.04
N SER A 239 -5.79 2.73 -21.16
CA SER A 239 -6.31 1.38 -21.38
C SER A 239 -5.74 0.37 -20.39
N VAL A 240 -4.43 0.41 -20.11
CA VAL A 240 -3.77 -0.47 -19.15
C VAL A 240 -4.35 -0.26 -17.74
N ALA A 241 -4.47 0.99 -17.29
CA ALA A 241 -4.99 1.29 -15.96
C ALA A 241 -6.47 0.92 -15.82
N ALA A 242 -7.29 1.19 -16.84
CA ALA A 242 -8.69 0.77 -16.85
C ALA A 242 -8.81 -0.76 -16.80
N GLY A 243 -7.97 -1.47 -17.55
CA GLY A 243 -7.95 -2.94 -17.57
C GLY A 243 -7.55 -3.57 -16.24
N LYS A 244 -6.63 -2.91 -15.48
CA LYS A 244 -6.25 -3.38 -14.14
C LYS A 244 -7.37 -3.23 -13.10
N ILE A 245 -8.22 -2.22 -13.26
CA ILE A 245 -9.37 -1.99 -12.37
C ILE A 245 -10.57 -2.86 -12.77
N ASN A 246 -10.68 -3.17 -14.05
CA ASN A 246 -11.79 -3.95 -14.58
C ASN A 246 -11.87 -5.34 -13.95
N GLY A 247 -13.06 -5.75 -13.55
CA GLY A 247 -13.31 -7.08 -12.97
C GLY A 247 -13.18 -7.12 -11.45
N THR A 248 -12.85 -6.01 -10.81
CA THR A 248 -12.78 -5.96 -9.34
C THR A 248 -14.15 -6.19 -8.72
N VAL A 249 -14.25 -7.18 -7.85
CA VAL A 249 -15.34 -7.36 -6.90
C VAL A 249 -14.90 -6.74 -5.58
N LEU A 250 -15.78 -5.98 -4.94
CA LEU A 250 -15.52 -5.36 -3.65
C LEU A 250 -16.66 -5.74 -2.69
N TYR A 251 -16.30 -6.44 -1.62
CA TYR A 251 -17.27 -6.91 -0.63
C TYR A 251 -17.69 -5.79 0.34
N PRO A 252 -18.80 -5.95 1.09
CA PRO A 252 -19.24 -4.96 2.06
C PRO A 252 -18.15 -4.61 3.09
N GLY A 253 -17.85 -3.32 3.23
CA GLY A 253 -16.84 -2.80 4.16
C GLY A 253 -15.42 -2.74 3.60
N GLU A 254 -15.12 -3.32 2.45
CA GLU A 254 -13.80 -3.26 1.85
C GLU A 254 -13.49 -1.90 1.24
N GLU A 255 -12.24 -1.46 1.38
CA GLU A 255 -11.71 -0.25 0.76
C GLU A 255 -10.94 -0.56 -0.52
N PHE A 256 -11.27 0.16 -1.59
CA PHE A 256 -10.55 0.11 -2.85
C PHE A 256 -9.57 1.29 -2.96
N SER A 257 -8.32 1.01 -3.37
CA SER A 257 -7.30 2.01 -3.68
C SER A 257 -6.94 1.94 -5.17
N VAL A 258 -7.15 3.05 -5.88
CA VAL A 258 -6.79 3.13 -7.30
C VAL A 258 -5.28 3.05 -7.46
N GLY A 259 -4.51 3.78 -6.63
CA GLY A 259 -3.05 3.80 -6.70
C GLY A 259 -2.42 2.43 -6.54
N GLN A 260 -2.91 1.63 -5.58
CA GLN A 260 -2.45 0.25 -5.37
C GLN A 260 -2.80 -0.66 -6.56
N THR A 261 -4.03 -0.58 -7.05
CA THR A 261 -4.52 -1.45 -8.13
C THR A 261 -3.81 -1.20 -9.45
N ILE A 262 -3.61 0.06 -9.83
CA ILE A 262 -2.96 0.38 -11.12
C ILE A 262 -1.45 0.32 -11.07
N GLY A 263 -0.83 0.37 -9.89
CA GLY A 263 0.62 0.39 -9.71
C GLY A 263 1.33 -0.92 -10.09
N PRO A 264 2.68 -0.92 -10.13
CA PRO A 264 3.53 0.28 -10.22
C PRO A 264 3.49 0.92 -11.61
N LEU A 265 3.59 2.26 -11.66
CA LEU A 265 3.61 3.03 -12.92
C LEU A 265 4.99 3.00 -13.56
N THR A 266 5.35 1.89 -14.17
CA THR A 266 6.64 1.62 -14.80
C THR A 266 6.47 0.94 -16.17
N ALA A 267 7.53 0.87 -16.96
CA ALA A 267 7.52 0.11 -18.21
C ALA A 267 7.20 -1.39 -17.96
N ALA A 268 7.73 -1.98 -16.89
CA ALA A 268 7.43 -3.35 -16.50
C ALA A 268 5.95 -3.54 -16.09
N GLY A 269 5.31 -2.49 -15.55
CA GLY A 269 3.88 -2.46 -15.25
C GLY A 269 2.97 -2.29 -16.47
N GLY A 270 3.56 -2.18 -17.68
CA GLY A 270 2.84 -2.01 -18.95
C GLY A 270 2.60 -0.55 -19.36
N TYR A 271 3.22 0.42 -18.66
CA TYR A 271 3.01 1.84 -18.96
C TYR A 271 4.07 2.42 -19.90
N GLU A 272 3.66 3.41 -20.70
CA GLU A 272 4.48 4.16 -21.61
C GLU A 272 4.78 5.57 -21.07
N LEU A 273 5.86 6.18 -21.58
CA LEU A 273 6.13 7.61 -21.33
C LEU A 273 5.08 8.46 -22.04
N ALA A 274 4.45 9.34 -21.29
CA ALA A 274 3.46 10.30 -21.81
C ALA A 274 3.46 11.57 -20.99
N GLY A 275 2.88 12.64 -21.54
CA GLY A 275 2.75 13.91 -20.84
C GLY A 275 1.96 13.78 -19.54
N ALA A 276 2.54 14.28 -18.46
CA ALA A 276 1.95 14.41 -17.13
C ALA A 276 2.20 15.81 -16.59
N TYR A 277 1.33 16.29 -15.71
CA TYR A 277 1.54 17.59 -15.05
C TYR A 277 2.29 17.40 -13.74
N GLU A 278 3.45 18.03 -13.63
CA GLU A 278 4.24 18.05 -12.40
C GLU A 278 4.71 19.49 -12.12
N ASN A 279 4.41 20.01 -10.92
CA ASN A 279 4.79 21.36 -10.46
C ASN A 279 4.44 22.50 -11.44
N GLY A 280 3.31 22.36 -12.16
CA GLY A 280 2.86 23.39 -13.11
C GLY A 280 3.51 23.30 -14.50
N GLN A 281 4.24 22.24 -14.78
CA GLN A 281 4.88 21.98 -16.08
C GLN A 281 4.44 20.63 -16.63
N THR A 282 4.49 20.48 -17.95
CA THR A 282 4.30 19.20 -18.61
C THR A 282 5.62 18.45 -18.65
N VAL A 283 5.67 17.27 -18.06
CA VAL A 283 6.83 16.37 -18.05
C VAL A 283 6.48 15.03 -18.69
N GLN A 284 7.48 14.31 -19.19
CA GLN A 284 7.30 12.94 -19.66
C GLN A 284 7.44 11.99 -18.47
N SER A 285 6.38 11.22 -18.18
CA SER A 285 6.37 10.27 -17.05
C SER A 285 5.64 8.99 -17.46
N TYR A 286 6.04 7.86 -16.85
CA TYR A 286 5.28 6.63 -16.98
C TYR A 286 3.89 6.79 -16.33
N GLY A 287 2.85 6.29 -17.01
CA GLY A 287 1.48 6.40 -16.52
C GLY A 287 0.83 7.77 -16.75
N GLY A 288 1.42 8.66 -17.60
CA GLY A 288 0.71 9.88 -18.01
C GLY A 288 -0.67 9.52 -18.55
N GLY A 289 -1.74 10.08 -17.95
CA GLY A 289 -3.13 9.78 -18.25
C GLY A 289 -3.92 9.05 -17.16
N VAL A 290 -3.27 8.40 -16.17
CA VAL A 290 -3.96 7.63 -15.11
C VAL A 290 -4.86 8.48 -14.21
N CYS A 291 -4.58 9.76 -14.06
CA CYS A 291 -5.48 10.67 -13.33
C CYS A 291 -6.86 10.81 -14.02
N GLN A 292 -6.93 10.66 -15.35
CA GLN A 292 -8.23 10.63 -16.03
C GLN A 292 -8.97 9.32 -15.76
N VAL A 293 -8.27 8.19 -15.62
CA VAL A 293 -8.85 6.91 -15.19
C VAL A 293 -9.46 7.04 -13.78
N SER A 294 -8.68 7.56 -12.83
CA SER A 294 -9.14 7.83 -11.47
C SER A 294 -10.33 8.78 -11.44
N THR A 295 -10.28 9.87 -12.19
CA THR A 295 -11.36 10.86 -12.27
C THR A 295 -12.65 10.26 -12.84
N THR A 296 -12.55 9.42 -13.88
CA THR A 296 -13.72 8.77 -14.46
C THR A 296 -14.35 7.80 -13.47
N LEU A 297 -13.53 6.99 -12.81
CA LEU A 297 -14.00 6.08 -11.75
C LEU A 297 -14.61 6.86 -10.57
N TYR A 298 -13.97 7.95 -10.12
CA TYR A 298 -14.51 8.79 -9.04
C TYR A 298 -15.94 9.22 -9.29
N ASN A 299 -16.25 9.67 -10.51
CA ASN A 299 -17.61 10.11 -10.86
C ASN A 299 -18.59 8.93 -10.96
N ALA A 300 -18.15 7.74 -11.34
CA ALA A 300 -18.99 6.53 -11.29
C ALA A 300 -19.27 6.13 -9.82
N VAL A 301 -18.26 6.21 -8.94
CA VAL A 301 -18.35 5.98 -7.50
C VAL A 301 -19.35 6.95 -6.84
N LEU A 302 -19.27 8.24 -7.17
CA LEU A 302 -20.23 9.23 -6.68
C LEU A 302 -21.67 8.87 -7.09
N LYS A 303 -21.91 8.49 -8.35
CA LYS A 303 -23.24 8.10 -8.84
C LYS A 303 -23.76 6.81 -8.21
N ALA A 304 -22.86 5.88 -7.85
CA ALA A 304 -23.18 4.70 -7.06
C ALA A 304 -23.40 5.02 -5.57
N GLU A 305 -23.11 6.25 -5.15
CA GLU A 305 -23.17 6.72 -3.76
C GLU A 305 -22.29 5.94 -2.77
N LEU A 306 -21.16 5.42 -3.26
CA LEU A 306 -20.16 4.79 -2.39
C LEU A 306 -19.39 5.84 -1.58
N GLU A 307 -18.92 5.46 -0.41
CA GLU A 307 -18.18 6.33 0.51
C GLU A 307 -16.76 6.56 0.02
N VAL A 308 -16.43 7.80 -0.35
CA VAL A 308 -15.08 8.20 -0.75
C VAL A 308 -14.27 8.57 0.48
N THR A 309 -13.25 7.79 0.79
CA THR A 309 -12.38 7.97 1.98
C THR A 309 -11.16 8.84 1.69
N GLN A 310 -10.68 8.85 0.43
CA GLN A 310 -9.59 9.71 0.01
C GLN A 310 -9.82 10.23 -1.41
N ARG A 311 -9.67 11.55 -1.58
CA ARG A 311 -9.67 12.21 -2.89
C ARG A 311 -8.84 13.49 -2.82
N SER A 312 -8.07 13.75 -3.86
CA SER A 312 -7.35 15.01 -4.05
C SER A 312 -7.67 15.61 -5.41
N ASN A 313 -7.82 16.96 -5.51
CA ASN A 313 -7.90 17.60 -6.82
C ASN A 313 -6.51 17.78 -7.45
N HIS A 314 -6.48 18.01 -8.76
CA HIS A 314 -5.27 18.44 -9.46
C HIS A 314 -4.79 19.80 -8.97
N SER A 315 -3.52 20.09 -9.15
CA SER A 315 -2.96 21.42 -8.83
C SER A 315 -3.42 22.51 -9.79
N MET A 316 -3.72 22.15 -11.05
CA MET A 316 -4.29 23.01 -12.09
C MET A 316 -5.57 22.39 -12.62
N ILE A 317 -6.43 23.21 -13.24
CA ILE A 317 -7.70 22.75 -13.81
C ILE A 317 -7.46 21.72 -14.92
N VAL A 318 -8.31 20.70 -14.98
CA VAL A 318 -8.37 19.72 -16.07
C VAL A 318 -9.64 19.96 -16.89
N THR A 319 -9.65 19.58 -18.18
CA THR A 319 -10.72 19.94 -19.12
C THR A 319 -11.69 18.80 -19.40
N TYR A 320 -11.36 17.57 -19.04
CA TYR A 320 -12.20 16.39 -19.30
C TYR A 320 -13.33 16.20 -18.29
N VAL A 321 -13.40 17.04 -17.22
CA VAL A 321 -14.51 17.11 -16.27
C VAL A 321 -14.72 18.56 -15.80
N LYS A 322 -15.88 18.86 -15.23
CA LYS A 322 -16.13 20.16 -14.56
C LYS A 322 -15.26 20.32 -13.30
N PRO A 323 -14.95 21.56 -12.88
CA PRO A 323 -14.19 21.82 -11.66
C PRO A 323 -14.77 21.08 -10.45
N SER A 324 -13.89 20.59 -9.57
CA SER A 324 -14.22 19.82 -8.35
C SER A 324 -14.77 18.39 -8.57
N MET A 325 -14.85 17.95 -9.84
CA MET A 325 -15.23 16.57 -10.22
C MET A 325 -14.01 15.69 -10.54
N ASP A 326 -12.80 16.19 -10.40
CA ASP A 326 -11.55 15.48 -10.68
C ASP A 326 -11.03 14.74 -9.45
N ALA A 327 -10.24 13.68 -9.69
CA ALA A 327 -9.51 12.94 -8.67
C ALA A 327 -8.09 12.65 -9.17
N ALA A 328 -7.09 13.32 -8.59
CA ALA A 328 -5.70 13.23 -8.96
C ALA A 328 -5.00 12.09 -8.20
N ILE A 329 -4.09 11.40 -8.90
CA ILE A 329 -3.18 10.40 -8.31
C ILE A 329 -1.76 10.91 -8.46
N ALA A 330 -0.95 10.82 -7.39
CA ALA A 330 0.46 11.17 -7.42
C ALA A 330 1.22 10.51 -6.27
N GLY A 331 2.18 9.64 -6.61
CA GLY A 331 2.99 8.91 -5.62
C GLY A 331 2.12 8.27 -4.54
N ASP A 332 2.64 8.28 -3.31
CA ASP A 332 1.94 7.71 -2.14
C ASP A 332 1.07 8.74 -1.39
N TYR A 333 1.04 10.02 -1.86
CA TYR A 333 0.38 11.11 -1.13
C TYR A 333 -0.96 11.55 -1.72
N LYS A 334 -1.26 11.19 -2.97
CA LYS A 334 -2.57 11.43 -3.60
C LYS A 334 -3.10 10.14 -4.18
N ASP A 335 -4.22 9.69 -3.67
CA ASP A 335 -4.95 8.54 -4.16
C ASP A 335 -6.46 8.83 -4.25
N LEU A 336 -7.16 8.00 -4.98
CA LEU A 336 -8.60 7.85 -4.88
C LEU A 336 -8.88 6.55 -4.14
N LYS A 337 -9.50 6.69 -2.96
CA LYS A 337 -9.97 5.54 -2.18
C LYS A 337 -11.45 5.68 -1.87
N PHE A 338 -12.12 4.56 -1.85
CA PHE A 338 -13.54 4.48 -1.48
C PHE A 338 -13.87 3.11 -0.90
N VAL A 339 -14.90 3.05 -0.09
CA VAL A 339 -15.38 1.84 0.58
C VAL A 339 -16.71 1.40 -0.05
N ASN A 340 -16.89 0.10 -0.18
CA ASN A 340 -18.21 -0.46 -0.43
C ASN A 340 -19.04 -0.39 0.88
N ASN A 341 -19.76 0.68 1.06
CA ASN A 341 -20.65 0.93 2.21
C ASN A 341 -22.07 0.33 2.03
N LEU A 342 -22.26 -0.54 1.05
CA LEU A 342 -23.52 -1.24 0.80
C LEU A 342 -23.53 -2.60 1.51
N ASP A 343 -24.72 -3.22 1.64
CA ASP A 343 -24.91 -4.54 2.25
C ASP A 343 -24.68 -5.71 1.27
N ALA A 344 -24.26 -5.44 0.05
CA ALA A 344 -24.01 -6.43 -0.99
C ALA A 344 -22.71 -6.13 -1.74
N PRO A 345 -22.06 -7.14 -2.34
CA PRO A 345 -20.90 -6.91 -3.19
C PRO A 345 -21.18 -5.96 -4.36
N ILE A 346 -20.15 -5.28 -4.81
CA ILE A 346 -20.17 -4.50 -6.06
C ILE A 346 -19.15 -5.06 -7.05
N TYR A 347 -19.36 -4.79 -8.33
CA TYR A 347 -18.45 -5.11 -9.42
C TYR A 347 -18.10 -3.85 -10.19
N ILE A 348 -16.81 -3.64 -10.42
CA ILE A 348 -16.29 -2.50 -11.18
C ILE A 348 -15.93 -2.96 -12.59
N GLU A 349 -16.65 -2.44 -13.58
CA GLU A 349 -16.33 -2.64 -14.99
C GLU A 349 -15.63 -1.39 -15.52
N GLY A 350 -14.42 -1.55 -16.06
CA GLY A 350 -13.63 -0.45 -16.63
C GLY A 350 -13.12 -0.83 -18.03
N TYR A 351 -13.42 -0.02 -19.05
CA TYR A 351 -12.99 -0.30 -20.42
C TYR A 351 -12.86 0.97 -21.24
N THR A 352 -12.22 0.84 -22.42
CA THR A 352 -12.08 1.92 -23.38
C THR A 352 -12.69 1.52 -24.74
N VAL A 353 -13.41 2.46 -25.37
CA VAL A 353 -13.92 2.30 -26.74
C VAL A 353 -13.58 3.54 -27.54
N GLY A 354 -12.82 3.38 -28.62
CA GLY A 354 -12.32 4.53 -29.37
C GLY A 354 -11.42 5.40 -28.51
N LYS A 355 -11.87 6.61 -28.21
CA LYS A 355 -11.17 7.60 -27.36
C LYS A 355 -11.99 7.97 -26.12
N ASP A 356 -12.88 7.09 -25.69
CA ASP A 356 -13.68 7.23 -24.49
C ASP A 356 -13.30 6.15 -23.49
N ILE A 357 -13.19 6.52 -22.22
CA ILE A 357 -13.05 5.61 -21.08
C ILE A 357 -14.36 5.57 -20.31
N TYR A 358 -14.76 4.38 -19.95
CA TYR A 358 -16.01 4.08 -19.23
C TYR A 358 -15.71 3.38 -17.92
N PHE A 359 -16.42 3.77 -16.87
CA PHE A 359 -16.54 2.98 -15.65
C PHE A 359 -18.02 2.80 -15.30
N ASN A 360 -18.38 1.56 -15.04
CA ASN A 360 -19.69 1.14 -14.58
C ASN A 360 -19.52 0.43 -13.23
N ILE A 361 -20.34 0.76 -12.26
CA ILE A 361 -20.40 0.09 -10.95
C ILE A 361 -21.72 -0.63 -10.88
N TYR A 362 -21.65 -1.95 -10.76
CA TYR A 362 -22.81 -2.83 -10.61
C TYR A 362 -22.93 -3.32 -9.17
N GLY A 363 -24.14 -3.57 -8.72
CA GLY A 363 -24.43 -4.07 -7.38
C GLY A 363 -25.90 -4.42 -7.24
N GLN A 364 -26.42 -4.35 -6.03
CA GLN A 364 -27.84 -4.47 -5.72
C GLN A 364 -28.45 -3.09 -5.56
N GLU A 365 -29.40 -2.70 -6.44
CA GLU A 365 -30.10 -1.45 -6.29
C GLU A 365 -31.12 -1.53 -5.14
N THR A 366 -30.91 -0.72 -4.13
CA THR A 366 -31.78 -0.63 -2.93
C THR A 366 -32.39 0.75 -2.76
N ARG A 367 -31.97 1.73 -3.59
CA ARG A 367 -32.47 3.10 -3.52
C ARG A 367 -33.90 3.18 -4.06
N PRO A 368 -34.80 3.97 -3.44
CA PRO A 368 -36.15 4.16 -3.96
C PRO A 368 -36.12 4.73 -5.38
N SER A 369 -36.97 4.21 -6.27
CA SER A 369 -37.03 4.61 -7.69
C SER A 369 -37.42 6.07 -7.92
N ASN A 370 -38.12 6.71 -6.97
CA ASN A 370 -38.48 8.12 -7.00
C ASN A 370 -37.38 9.05 -6.42
N ARG A 371 -36.27 8.50 -5.92
CA ARG A 371 -35.11 9.23 -5.41
C ARG A 371 -34.06 9.36 -6.53
N LYS A 372 -33.62 10.60 -6.79
CA LYS A 372 -32.57 10.89 -7.76
C LYS A 372 -31.44 11.67 -7.09
N VAL A 373 -30.21 11.33 -7.41
CA VAL A 373 -29.00 12.05 -6.96
C VAL A 373 -28.30 12.66 -8.17
N THR A 374 -27.99 13.94 -8.06
CA THR A 374 -27.24 14.68 -9.07
C THR A 374 -26.07 15.42 -8.43
N TYR A 375 -25.06 15.72 -9.24
CA TYR A 375 -23.85 16.42 -8.80
C TYR A 375 -23.68 17.70 -9.60
N GLU A 376 -23.54 18.83 -8.90
CA GLU A 376 -23.42 20.16 -9.50
C GLU A 376 -22.07 20.79 -9.10
N SER A 377 -21.28 21.15 -10.11
CA SER A 377 -20.04 21.89 -9.94
C SER A 377 -20.34 23.39 -9.91
N GLU A 378 -19.93 24.06 -8.85
CA GLU A 378 -20.02 25.53 -8.67
C GLU A 378 -18.61 26.12 -8.69
N VAL A 379 -18.37 27.09 -9.57
CA VAL A 379 -17.19 27.94 -9.53
C VAL A 379 -17.44 29.08 -8.55
N VAL A 380 -16.68 29.10 -7.45
CA VAL A 380 -16.82 30.13 -6.39
C VAL A 380 -16.01 31.37 -6.71
N SER A 381 -14.83 31.20 -7.29
CA SER A 381 -13.99 32.32 -7.73
C SER A 381 -13.04 31.87 -8.86
N GLU A 382 -12.69 32.83 -9.70
CA GLU A 382 -11.72 32.70 -10.78
C GLU A 382 -10.59 33.71 -10.58
N GLU A 383 -9.41 33.34 -11.02
CA GLU A 383 -8.20 34.17 -11.01
C GLU A 383 -7.54 34.14 -12.39
N ASP A 384 -7.47 35.33 -13.05
CA ASP A 384 -6.68 35.46 -14.29
C ASP A 384 -5.27 35.94 -13.92
N PRO A 385 -4.22 35.10 -14.13
CA PRO A 385 -2.85 35.49 -13.82
C PRO A 385 -2.21 36.42 -14.85
N GLY A 386 -2.90 36.71 -15.96
CA GLY A 386 -2.42 37.58 -17.02
C GLY A 386 -1.28 36.99 -17.85
N THR A 387 -0.46 37.87 -18.43
CA THR A 387 0.73 37.54 -19.23
C THR A 387 2.00 38.09 -18.57
N GLN A 388 3.03 37.27 -18.47
CA GLN A 388 4.35 37.63 -18.01
C GLN A 388 5.31 37.69 -19.23
N PHE A 389 5.94 38.84 -19.44
CA PHE A 389 6.95 39.03 -20.47
C PHE A 389 8.33 38.86 -19.87
N VAL A 390 9.18 38.07 -20.54
CA VAL A 390 10.55 37.75 -20.09
C VAL A 390 11.53 38.20 -21.17
N ALA A 391 12.46 39.07 -20.80
CA ALA A 391 13.55 39.49 -21.67
C ALA A 391 14.51 38.32 -21.96
N THR A 392 14.88 38.10 -23.22
CA THR A 392 15.89 37.12 -23.62
C THR A 392 17.04 37.77 -24.36
N GLY A 393 18.15 37.05 -24.51
CA GLY A 393 19.31 37.47 -25.30
C GLY A 393 19.13 37.35 -26.83
N ASP A 394 17.96 36.98 -27.31
CA ASP A 394 17.63 36.88 -28.72
C ASP A 394 17.52 38.26 -29.36
N ALA A 395 17.62 38.33 -30.70
CA ALA A 395 17.49 39.58 -31.44
C ALA A 395 16.10 40.23 -31.21
N ILE A 396 16.04 41.55 -31.18
CA ILE A 396 14.76 42.31 -31.16
C ILE A 396 13.94 41.88 -32.38
N GLY A 397 12.66 41.56 -32.14
CA GLY A 397 11.76 40.95 -33.13
C GLY A 397 11.49 39.45 -32.86
N SER A 398 12.36 38.79 -32.08
CA SER A 398 12.08 37.44 -31.64
C SER A 398 11.05 37.45 -30.49
N ILE A 399 9.90 36.81 -30.71
CA ILE A 399 8.83 36.64 -29.71
C ILE A 399 8.41 35.19 -29.74
N SER A 400 8.44 34.54 -28.58
CA SER A 400 7.99 33.16 -28.43
C SER A 400 7.19 32.94 -27.14
N THR A 401 6.17 32.12 -27.22
CA THR A 401 5.41 31.72 -26.03
C THR A 401 5.97 30.40 -25.51
N THR A 402 6.47 30.41 -24.29
CA THR A 402 7.05 29.21 -23.65
C THR A 402 6.08 28.53 -22.66
N GLN A 403 5.03 29.24 -22.24
CA GLN A 403 3.99 28.71 -21.36
C GLN A 403 2.64 29.32 -21.72
N GLY A 404 1.61 28.47 -21.82
CA GLY A 404 0.21 28.91 -21.95
C GLY A 404 -0.34 29.44 -20.63
N LYS A 405 -1.39 30.27 -20.71
CA LYS A 405 -2.11 30.77 -19.54
C LYS A 405 -3.00 29.67 -18.95
N HIS A 406 -2.95 29.48 -17.63
CA HIS A 406 -3.90 28.67 -16.89
C HIS A 406 -4.63 29.52 -15.86
N MET A 407 -5.96 29.53 -15.95
CA MET A 407 -6.81 30.20 -14.99
C MET A 407 -6.79 29.47 -13.64
N GLY A 408 -6.78 30.23 -12.55
CA GLY A 408 -7.00 29.69 -11.21
C GLY A 408 -8.50 29.62 -10.88
N TYR A 409 -8.89 28.62 -10.12
CA TYR A 409 -10.27 28.41 -9.73
C TYR A 409 -10.38 27.98 -8.27
N VAL A 410 -11.43 28.44 -7.59
CA VAL A 410 -11.96 27.80 -6.39
C VAL A 410 -13.33 27.27 -6.74
N ALA A 411 -13.56 25.97 -6.57
CA ALA A 411 -14.82 25.34 -6.91
C ALA A 411 -15.33 24.44 -5.79
N ARG A 412 -16.63 24.19 -5.77
CA ARG A 412 -17.32 23.23 -4.90
C ARG A 412 -18.05 22.20 -5.75
N LEU A 413 -18.22 21.00 -5.20
CA LEU A 413 -19.10 19.98 -5.74
C LEU A 413 -20.25 19.74 -4.77
N TRP A 414 -21.45 19.95 -5.26
CA TRP A 414 -22.69 19.75 -4.52
C TRP A 414 -23.29 18.39 -4.87
N LYS A 415 -23.67 17.61 -3.86
CA LYS A 415 -24.57 16.47 -3.97
C LYS A 415 -25.98 16.93 -3.71
N ILE A 416 -26.87 16.73 -4.68
CA ILE A 416 -28.26 17.15 -4.62
C ILE A 416 -29.14 15.91 -4.65
N VAL A 417 -29.96 15.73 -3.64
CA VAL A 417 -30.91 14.63 -3.53
C VAL A 417 -32.31 15.14 -3.77
N THR A 418 -33.01 14.56 -4.73
CA THR A 418 -34.42 14.85 -4.99
C THR A 418 -35.28 13.61 -4.77
N VAL A 419 -36.50 13.80 -4.27
CA VAL A 419 -37.52 12.74 -4.15
C VAL A 419 -38.79 13.27 -4.80
N ASP A 420 -39.36 12.54 -5.73
CA ASP A 420 -40.51 12.96 -6.55
C ASP A 420 -40.29 14.33 -7.23
N GLY A 421 -39.03 14.63 -7.62
CA GLY A 421 -38.64 15.89 -8.25
C GLY A 421 -38.47 17.06 -7.30
N VAL A 422 -38.65 16.87 -5.98
CA VAL A 422 -38.46 17.90 -4.97
C VAL A 422 -37.11 17.75 -4.30
N GLU A 423 -36.28 18.80 -4.28
CA GLU A 423 -34.97 18.81 -3.60
C GLU A 423 -35.17 18.59 -2.09
N GLN A 424 -34.51 17.55 -1.57
CA GLN A 424 -34.51 17.17 -0.15
C GLN A 424 -33.25 17.64 0.57
N SER A 425 -32.10 17.56 -0.11
CA SER A 425 -30.84 18.06 0.43
C SER A 425 -29.92 18.57 -0.68
N ARG A 426 -29.01 19.48 -0.31
CA ARG A 426 -27.93 20.01 -1.13
C ARG A 426 -26.68 20.14 -0.25
N ASP A 427 -25.76 19.20 -0.40
CA ASP A 427 -24.60 19.08 0.48
C ASP A 427 -23.31 19.31 -0.32
N ALA A 428 -22.44 20.21 0.15
CA ALA A 428 -21.12 20.41 -0.44
C ALA A 428 -20.21 19.24 -0.04
N ILE A 429 -19.94 18.34 -0.96
CA ILE A 429 -19.16 17.13 -0.68
C ILE A 429 -17.66 17.33 -0.83
N ASN A 430 -17.23 18.35 -1.59
CA ASN A 430 -15.83 18.77 -1.64
C ASN A 430 -15.64 20.23 -2.03
N LYS A 431 -14.43 20.73 -1.80
CA LYS A 431 -13.94 22.04 -2.25
C LYS A 431 -12.57 21.83 -2.89
N SER A 432 -12.35 22.40 -4.06
CA SER A 432 -11.10 22.29 -4.82
C SER A 432 -10.53 23.66 -5.11
N THR A 433 -9.20 23.76 -5.05
CA THR A 433 -8.47 24.98 -5.40
C THR A 433 -7.45 24.61 -6.48
N TYR A 434 -7.55 25.28 -7.62
CA TYR A 434 -6.67 25.13 -8.77
C TYR A 434 -5.82 26.38 -8.90
N LYS A 435 -4.49 26.19 -9.00
CA LYS A 435 -3.54 27.28 -9.10
C LYS A 435 -3.60 27.92 -10.47
N SER A 436 -3.52 29.25 -10.50
CA SER A 436 -3.29 30.02 -11.71
C SER A 436 -1.82 29.95 -12.14
N SER A 437 -1.57 30.14 -13.44
CA SER A 437 -0.22 30.23 -14.01
C SER A 437 -0.24 31.17 -15.22
N PRO A 438 0.60 32.22 -15.25
CA PRO A 438 0.57 33.22 -16.31
C PRO A 438 1.02 32.65 -17.65
N LYS A 439 0.56 33.26 -18.75
CA LYS A 439 1.20 33.07 -20.04
C LYS A 439 2.61 33.67 -19.98
N ILE A 440 3.62 32.88 -20.36
CA ILE A 440 5.02 33.37 -20.44
C ILE A 440 5.38 33.62 -21.90
N VAL A 441 5.72 34.87 -22.18
CA VAL A 441 6.14 35.33 -23.50
C VAL A 441 7.57 35.82 -23.40
N ASN A 442 8.47 35.14 -24.09
CA ASN A 442 9.86 35.53 -24.23
C ASN A 442 9.99 36.58 -25.33
N VAL A 443 10.71 37.67 -25.05
CA VAL A 443 10.93 38.80 -25.97
C VAL A 443 12.41 39.02 -26.11
N GLY A 444 12.92 38.95 -27.34
CA GLY A 444 14.31 39.23 -27.67
C GLY A 444 14.63 40.71 -27.45
N THR A 445 15.77 40.98 -26.79
CA THR A 445 16.21 42.35 -26.44
C THR A 445 17.58 42.70 -27.04
N ALA A 446 18.25 41.79 -27.75
CA ALA A 446 19.58 42.05 -28.33
C ALA A 446 19.45 42.86 -29.61
N SER A 447 20.24 43.95 -29.70
CA SER A 447 20.41 44.78 -30.90
C SER A 447 21.78 45.49 -30.86
N ALA A 448 22.31 45.82 -32.03
CA ALA A 448 23.48 46.69 -32.14
C ALA A 448 23.15 48.16 -31.80
N ASP A 449 21.87 48.56 -31.83
CA ASP A 449 21.40 49.89 -31.46
C ASP A 449 21.05 49.95 -29.97
N PRO A 450 21.82 50.69 -29.14
CA PRO A 450 21.54 50.84 -27.72
C PRO A 450 20.19 51.49 -27.41
N ASN A 451 19.68 52.35 -28.32
CA ASN A 451 18.38 53.00 -28.15
C ASN A 451 17.24 52.00 -28.32
N ALA A 452 17.37 51.06 -29.27
CA ALA A 452 16.42 49.99 -29.46
C ALA A 452 16.36 49.07 -28.22
N VAL A 453 17.53 48.70 -27.68
CA VAL A 453 17.63 47.89 -26.45
C VAL A 453 16.96 48.61 -25.27
N ALA A 454 17.25 49.91 -25.09
CA ALA A 454 16.67 50.70 -24.02
C ALA A 454 15.13 50.83 -24.16
N ALA A 455 14.64 51.06 -25.38
CA ALA A 455 13.20 51.19 -25.66
C ALA A 455 12.43 49.90 -25.37
N VAL A 456 12.95 48.75 -25.86
CA VAL A 456 12.29 47.44 -25.62
C VAL A 456 12.31 47.06 -24.14
N ASN A 457 13.42 47.29 -23.44
CA ASN A 457 13.46 47.05 -21.99
C ASN A 457 12.50 47.97 -21.21
N ALA A 458 12.38 49.27 -21.63
CA ALA A 458 11.41 50.18 -21.05
C ALA A 458 9.97 49.72 -21.30
N ALA A 459 9.65 49.25 -22.50
CA ALA A 459 8.34 48.66 -22.82
C ALA A 459 8.05 47.43 -21.99
N LEU A 460 9.04 46.50 -21.87
CA LEU A 460 8.89 45.31 -21.01
C LEU A 460 8.61 45.66 -19.55
N ALA A 461 9.24 46.72 -19.05
CA ALA A 461 8.98 47.20 -17.67
C ALA A 461 7.55 47.71 -17.44
N THR A 462 6.81 48.07 -18.49
CA THR A 462 5.39 48.48 -18.36
C THR A 462 4.45 47.30 -18.09
N GLY A 463 4.83 46.08 -18.55
CA GLY A 463 3.96 44.91 -18.55
C GLY A 463 2.78 45.01 -19.52
N ASP A 464 2.64 46.12 -20.26
CA ASP A 464 1.55 46.32 -21.22
C ASP A 464 1.82 45.66 -22.56
N GLU A 465 1.04 44.63 -22.87
CA GLU A 465 1.20 43.78 -24.06
C GLU A 465 1.21 44.63 -25.35
N ALA A 466 0.29 45.59 -25.46
CA ALA A 466 0.20 46.43 -26.67
C ALA A 466 1.45 47.30 -26.86
N THR A 467 1.95 47.91 -25.79
CA THR A 467 3.15 48.74 -25.79
C THR A 467 4.38 47.89 -26.13
N ILE A 468 4.49 46.69 -25.58
CA ILE A 468 5.61 45.77 -25.84
C ILE A 468 5.65 45.37 -27.31
N TYR A 469 4.53 44.89 -27.87
CA TYR A 469 4.48 44.50 -29.28
C TYR A 469 4.70 45.64 -30.24
N ALA A 470 4.14 46.81 -29.97
CA ALA A 470 4.35 48.02 -30.80
C ALA A 470 5.83 48.43 -30.80
N THR A 471 6.47 48.44 -29.63
CA THR A 471 7.89 48.81 -29.50
C THR A 471 8.80 47.78 -30.20
N VAL A 472 8.56 46.48 -30.01
CA VAL A 472 9.30 45.44 -30.69
C VAL A 472 9.14 45.55 -32.20
N ALA A 473 7.92 45.76 -32.70
CA ALA A 473 7.68 45.94 -34.14
C ALA A 473 8.41 47.19 -34.73
N GLN A 474 8.47 48.28 -33.96
CA GLN A 474 9.19 49.50 -34.38
C GLN A 474 10.69 49.28 -34.60
N TYR A 475 11.33 48.43 -33.76
CA TYR A 475 12.78 48.23 -33.78
C TYR A 475 13.22 46.92 -34.44
N SER A 476 12.30 46.03 -34.85
CA SER A 476 12.59 44.76 -35.51
C SER A 476 12.96 44.88 -37.00
N GLY A 477 12.96 46.13 -37.59
CA GLY A 477 13.17 46.34 -39.02
C GLY A 477 12.01 45.83 -39.87
N ALA A 478 11.37 46.68 -40.65
CA ALA A 478 10.18 46.34 -41.44
C ALA A 478 10.40 45.05 -42.28
N GLY A 479 9.81 43.92 -41.86
CA GLY A 479 9.78 42.72 -42.71
C GLY A 479 9.66 41.36 -42.05
N GLN A 480 9.73 41.23 -40.73
CA GLN A 480 9.53 39.93 -40.10
C GLN A 480 8.21 39.90 -39.33
N THR A 481 7.20 39.23 -39.91
CA THR A 481 6.05 38.75 -39.14
C THR A 481 6.55 37.83 -38.02
N PRO A 482 6.03 37.90 -36.79
CA PRO A 482 6.36 36.97 -35.72
C PRO A 482 6.16 35.54 -36.23
N SER A 483 7.25 34.76 -36.30
CA SER A 483 7.13 33.34 -36.50
C SER A 483 6.55 32.76 -35.21
N GLU A 484 5.29 32.43 -35.24
CA GLU A 484 4.70 31.54 -34.25
C GLU A 484 5.43 30.19 -34.41
N ALA A 485 6.38 29.89 -33.53
CA ALA A 485 6.94 28.57 -33.45
C ALA A 485 5.77 27.59 -33.21
N PRO A 486 5.79 26.40 -33.87
CA PRO A 486 4.71 25.44 -33.64
C PRO A 486 4.64 25.19 -32.15
N ALA A 487 3.53 25.57 -31.54
CA ALA A 487 3.21 25.13 -30.20
C ALA A 487 3.27 23.61 -30.23
N GLU A 488 4.22 23.02 -29.50
CA GLU A 488 4.06 21.61 -29.13
C GLU A 488 2.65 21.46 -28.56
N ALA A 489 1.94 20.47 -29.06
CA ALA A 489 0.52 20.27 -28.95
C ALA A 489 -0.05 20.73 -27.60
N PRO A 490 -1.08 21.57 -27.60
CA PRO A 490 -1.59 22.15 -26.40
C PRO A 490 -2.11 21.04 -25.51
N ALA A 491 -1.51 20.92 -24.37
CA ALA A 491 -2.29 20.53 -23.24
C ALA A 491 -3.21 21.73 -23.01
N ASP A 492 -4.45 21.62 -23.52
CA ASP A 492 -5.59 22.35 -23.05
C ASP A 492 -5.65 23.87 -23.26
N SER A 493 -6.39 24.27 -24.26
CA SER A 493 -6.75 25.66 -24.46
C SER A 493 -7.88 26.07 -23.50
N SER A 494 -7.72 27.20 -22.83
CA SER A 494 -8.74 27.81 -21.97
C SER A 494 -10.08 28.09 -22.70
N ALA A 495 -10.12 28.03 -24.04
CA ALA A 495 -11.32 28.16 -24.84
C ALA A 495 -12.23 26.91 -24.76
N GLU A 496 -11.67 25.69 -24.63
CA GLU A 496 -12.45 24.48 -24.43
C GLU A 496 -13.01 24.38 -23.00
N ALA A 497 -12.29 24.90 -21.98
CA ALA A 497 -12.81 24.95 -20.63
C ALA A 497 -14.07 25.81 -20.52
N ALA A 498 -14.12 26.91 -21.25
CA ALA A 498 -15.31 27.78 -21.31
C ALA A 498 -16.50 27.12 -22.04
N ALA A 499 -16.24 26.29 -23.05
CA ALA A 499 -17.28 25.56 -23.78
C ALA A 499 -17.89 24.42 -22.96
N ILE A 500 -17.09 23.75 -22.09
CA ILE A 500 -17.57 22.67 -21.21
C ILE A 500 -18.45 23.23 -20.08
N LEU A 501 -18.24 24.47 -19.67
CA LEU A 501 -19.08 25.12 -18.66
C LEU A 501 -20.51 25.42 -19.16
N GLY A 502 -20.77 25.42 -20.49
CA GLY A 502 -22.03 25.84 -21.09
C GLY A 502 -22.92 24.75 -21.69
N THR A 503 -22.41 23.55 -22.04
CA THR A 503 -23.18 22.60 -22.82
C THR A 503 -22.89 21.12 -22.46
N VAL A 504 -23.53 20.63 -21.43
CA VAL A 504 -23.83 19.18 -21.34
C VAL A 504 -25.32 19.05 -21.04
N ASP A 505 -26.08 18.82 -22.10
CA ASP A 505 -27.50 18.48 -22.04
C ASP A 505 -27.64 17.05 -21.50
N GLU A 506 -28.24 16.90 -20.33
CA GLU A 506 -28.44 15.62 -19.62
C GLU A 506 -29.43 14.68 -20.34
N SER A 507 -29.95 15.03 -21.53
CA SER A 507 -31.01 14.28 -22.22
C SER A 507 -30.54 13.09 -23.05
N GLN A 508 -29.23 12.84 -23.19
CA GLN A 508 -28.69 11.77 -24.03
C GLN A 508 -28.36 10.45 -23.31
N ILE A 509 -28.73 10.29 -22.04
CA ILE A 509 -28.45 9.04 -21.26
C ILE A 509 -29.76 8.30 -20.90
N THR A 510 -30.77 8.37 -21.74
CA THR A 510 -31.93 7.50 -21.56
C THR A 510 -32.27 6.80 -22.87
N GLY A 511 -32.10 5.49 -22.86
CA GLY A 511 -32.90 4.66 -23.71
C GLY A 511 -32.23 3.98 -24.89
N ASN A 512 -31.85 2.77 -24.67
CA ASN A 512 -32.08 1.75 -25.66
C ASN A 512 -32.66 0.49 -24.98
N THR A 513 -33.94 0.58 -24.58
CA THR A 513 -34.79 -0.58 -24.40
C THR A 513 -35.41 -0.89 -25.76
N THR A 514 -34.76 -1.71 -26.54
CA THR A 514 -35.41 -2.36 -27.65
C THR A 514 -36.33 -3.47 -27.12
N THR A 515 -37.61 -3.16 -27.07
CA THR A 515 -38.69 -4.14 -27.14
C THR A 515 -38.63 -4.82 -28.49
N GLU A 516 -38.24 -6.08 -28.54
CA GLU A 516 -38.68 -6.97 -29.62
C GLU A 516 -39.84 -7.80 -29.11
N GLY A 517 -41.03 -7.48 -29.65
CA GLY A 517 -42.19 -8.36 -29.67
C GLY A 517 -42.21 -9.10 -31.01
N GLN A 518 -42.28 -10.33 -30.96
CA GLN A 518 -42.98 -11.44 -31.63
C GLN A 518 -42.11 -12.66 -31.69
#